data_3290b1928f204ec8de140260cceb514b
#
_entry.id   3290b1928f204ec8de140260cceb514b
#
_cell.length_a   1.000
_cell.length_b   1.000
_cell.length_c   1.000
_cell.angle_alpha   90.00
_cell.angle_beta   90.00
_cell.angle_gamma   90.00
#
_symmetry.space_group_name_H-M   'P 1'
#
loop_
_entity.id
_entity.type
_entity.pdbx_description
1 polymer ?
#
loop_
_entity_poly.entity_id
_entity_poly.type
_entity_poly.pdbx_seq_one_letter_code
_entity_poly.pdbx_strand_id
1 'polypeptide(L)'
;IQPGDYVVALVGSSFAERVVAPRSKVTKLPKELDTRTAVAAWLQGLTAVTLTHAAYQIKRGDYVLVHAAAGGTGLMLVQVAKALGAHVIGTTSTTEKAERAKTLGADHVLLYKDDIVGRVNEVTSGKGVNVVYDSVGKSTLDQSLEVLAQHGSLILFGESSGAPDPLPVHLLRPKNIRFMCFALYGYLNTQEEYEHFSGILLDLLVSDKVHANVWREYLLSAEGVQQAQQELMSRTTTGKLLIRIPPSPDEA
;
A
#
# COMPACT_ATOMS: atom_id res chain seq x y z
N ILE A 1 -11.08 -23.25 9.69
CA ILE A 1 -9.67 -23.41 10.05
C ILE A 1 -9.57 -24.60 10.99
N GLN A 2 -8.61 -25.49 10.73
CA GLN A 2 -8.35 -26.73 11.45
C GLN A 2 -6.85 -26.76 11.80
N PRO A 3 -6.40 -27.52 12.83
CA PRO A 3 -4.99 -27.78 13.06
C PRO A 3 -4.31 -28.31 11.78
N GLY A 4 -3.15 -27.76 11.44
CA GLY A 4 -2.42 -28.08 10.20
C GLY A 4 -2.76 -27.20 8.98
N ASP A 5 -3.77 -26.33 9.06
CA ASP A 5 -4.05 -25.37 7.99
C ASP A 5 -2.97 -24.27 7.93
N TYR A 6 -2.50 -23.97 6.73
CA TYR A 6 -1.73 -22.74 6.51
C TYR A 6 -2.65 -21.53 6.59
N VAL A 7 -2.25 -20.54 7.37
CA VAL A 7 -3.05 -19.34 7.64
C VAL A 7 -2.19 -18.09 7.58
N VAL A 8 -2.84 -16.95 7.34
CA VAL A 8 -2.25 -15.62 7.53
C VAL A 8 -3.14 -14.84 8.49
N ALA A 9 -2.53 -14.02 9.34
CA ALA A 9 -3.25 -13.21 10.32
C ALA A 9 -2.73 -11.77 10.34
N LEU A 10 -3.64 -10.83 10.60
CA LEU A 10 -3.30 -9.43 10.85
C LEU A 10 -3.42 -9.14 12.34
N VAL A 11 -2.35 -9.35 13.07
CA VAL A 11 -2.29 -9.26 14.54
C VAL A 11 -1.02 -8.56 15.02
N GLY A 12 -1.10 -7.97 16.21
CA GLY A 12 0.08 -7.45 16.91
C GLY A 12 0.97 -8.57 17.49
N SER A 13 2.13 -8.17 18.01
CA SER A 13 3.08 -9.07 18.69
C SER A 13 3.52 -10.28 17.86
N SER A 14 3.65 -10.09 16.54
CA SER A 14 3.95 -11.16 15.57
C SER A 14 5.45 -11.47 15.43
N PHE A 15 6.35 -10.78 16.14
CA PHE A 15 7.76 -11.16 16.25
C PHE A 15 7.91 -12.27 17.31
N ALA A 16 7.36 -13.44 17.02
CA ALA A 16 7.30 -14.56 17.92
C ALA A 16 7.15 -15.87 17.13
N GLU A 17 7.63 -16.98 17.69
CA GLU A 17 7.48 -18.31 17.13
C GLU A 17 6.01 -18.75 17.12
N ARG A 18 5.24 -18.30 18.09
CA ARG A 18 3.82 -18.61 18.25
C ARG A 18 3.06 -17.34 18.63
N VAL A 19 1.88 -17.18 18.07
CA VAL A 19 1.01 -16.04 18.34
C VAL A 19 -0.42 -16.51 18.57
N VAL A 20 -1.11 -15.88 19.51
CA VAL A 20 -2.55 -16.05 19.70
C VAL A 20 -3.27 -14.98 18.89
N ALA A 21 -4.18 -15.41 18.04
CA ALA A 21 -4.93 -14.52 17.15
C ALA A 21 -6.43 -14.72 17.31
N PRO A 22 -7.26 -13.67 17.33
CA PRO A 22 -8.69 -13.78 17.21
C PRO A 22 -9.07 -14.49 15.90
N ARG A 23 -10.00 -15.46 15.96
CA ARG A 23 -10.45 -16.20 14.77
C ARG A 23 -10.90 -15.26 13.62
N SER A 24 -11.51 -14.14 13.97
CA SER A 24 -11.97 -13.10 13.02
C SER A 24 -10.85 -12.35 12.29
N LYS A 25 -9.60 -12.53 12.68
CA LYS A 25 -8.43 -11.89 12.05
C LYS A 25 -7.48 -12.89 11.38
N VAL A 26 -7.96 -14.14 11.22
CA VAL A 26 -7.17 -15.22 10.63
C VAL A 26 -7.85 -15.71 9.35
N THR A 27 -7.10 -15.74 8.26
CA THR A 27 -7.57 -16.25 6.96
C THR A 27 -6.81 -17.52 6.60
N LYS A 28 -7.54 -18.57 6.21
CA LYS A 28 -6.95 -19.79 5.66
C LYS A 28 -6.43 -19.50 4.24
N LEU A 29 -5.20 -19.90 3.98
CA LEU A 29 -4.60 -19.75 2.66
C LEU A 29 -5.09 -20.84 1.70
N PRO A 30 -5.37 -20.48 0.44
CA PRO A 30 -5.56 -21.44 -0.62
C PRO A 30 -4.23 -22.18 -0.89
N LYS A 31 -4.31 -23.41 -1.40
CA LYS A 31 -3.12 -24.26 -1.62
C LYS A 31 -2.16 -23.71 -2.67
N GLU A 32 -2.67 -22.88 -3.56
CA GLU A 32 -1.94 -22.26 -4.65
C GLU A 32 -1.06 -21.08 -4.18
N LEU A 33 -1.31 -20.58 -2.97
CA LEU A 33 -0.61 -19.41 -2.43
C LEU A 33 0.34 -19.83 -1.32
N ASP A 34 1.63 -19.65 -1.55
CA ASP A 34 2.64 -19.91 -0.53
C ASP A 34 2.61 -18.88 0.62
N THR A 35 3.04 -19.29 1.80
CA THR A 35 3.00 -18.47 3.02
C THR A 35 3.87 -17.23 2.95
N ARG A 36 4.99 -17.27 2.22
CA ARG A 36 5.90 -16.16 2.03
C ARG A 36 5.24 -15.03 1.23
N THR A 37 4.63 -15.38 0.09
CA THR A 37 3.86 -14.44 -0.74
C THR A 37 2.67 -13.89 0.05
N ALA A 38 1.93 -14.75 0.75
CA ALA A 38 0.79 -14.32 1.55
C ALA A 38 1.17 -13.28 2.60
N VAL A 39 2.17 -13.55 3.44
CA VAL A 39 2.58 -12.62 4.51
C VAL A 39 3.20 -11.33 3.95
N ALA A 40 3.92 -11.43 2.82
CA ALA A 40 4.50 -10.26 2.17
C ALA A 40 3.42 -9.30 1.63
N ALA A 41 2.31 -9.84 1.12
CA ALA A 41 1.21 -9.07 0.58
C ALA A 41 0.23 -8.56 1.64
N TRP A 42 0.10 -9.24 2.80
CA TRP A 42 -1.09 -9.13 3.63
C TRP A 42 -1.45 -7.72 4.08
N LEU A 43 -0.60 -7.10 4.90
CA LEU A 43 -0.87 -5.75 5.41
C LEU A 43 -0.98 -4.71 4.28
N GLN A 44 -0.02 -4.74 3.37
CA GLN A 44 0.10 -3.76 2.30
C GLN A 44 -0.98 -3.93 1.25
N GLY A 45 -1.32 -5.17 0.93
CA GLY A 45 -2.40 -5.53 0.01
C GLY A 45 -3.77 -5.20 0.58
N LEU A 46 -4.05 -5.55 1.84
CA LEU A 46 -5.29 -5.14 2.50
C LEU A 46 -5.44 -3.62 2.52
N THR A 47 -4.35 -2.89 2.78
CA THR A 47 -4.35 -1.42 2.70
C THR A 47 -4.69 -0.95 1.28
N ALA A 48 -4.05 -1.51 0.26
CA ALA A 48 -4.29 -1.13 -1.13
C ALA A 48 -5.72 -1.45 -1.58
N VAL A 49 -6.22 -2.65 -1.27
CA VAL A 49 -7.60 -3.07 -1.59
C VAL A 49 -8.61 -2.16 -0.91
N THR A 50 -8.45 -1.90 0.39
CA THR A 50 -9.39 -1.04 1.13
C THR A 50 -9.36 0.39 0.63
N LEU A 51 -8.18 0.94 0.33
CA LEU A 51 -8.04 2.28 -0.25
C LEU A 51 -8.75 2.41 -1.60
N THR A 52 -8.67 1.39 -2.45
CA THR A 52 -9.16 1.42 -3.84
C THR A 52 -10.62 1.00 -4.00
N HIS A 53 -11.20 0.27 -3.03
CA HIS A 53 -12.57 -0.24 -3.10
C HIS A 53 -13.51 0.45 -2.11
N ALA A 54 -13.01 1.01 -1.00
CA ALA A 54 -13.84 1.61 0.03
C ALA A 54 -13.53 3.11 0.26
N ALA A 55 -12.27 3.50 0.48
CA ALA A 55 -11.94 4.90 0.73
C ALA A 55 -12.18 5.78 -0.51
N TYR A 56 -11.78 5.30 -1.68
CA TYR A 56 -12.16 5.84 -2.99
C TYR A 56 -12.35 4.67 -3.95
N GLN A 57 -13.57 4.47 -4.39
CA GLN A 57 -13.88 3.42 -5.36
C GLN A 57 -13.37 3.83 -6.75
N ILE A 58 -12.23 3.25 -7.14
CA ILE A 58 -11.61 3.52 -8.43
C ILE A 58 -12.53 3.02 -9.56
N LYS A 59 -12.68 3.87 -10.58
CA LYS A 59 -13.41 3.56 -11.82
C LYS A 59 -12.42 3.39 -12.97
N ARG A 60 -12.78 2.56 -13.93
CA ARG A 60 -12.00 2.42 -15.16
C ARG A 60 -11.81 3.79 -15.82
N GLY A 61 -10.56 4.12 -16.15
CA GLY A 61 -10.19 5.39 -16.76
C GLY A 61 -9.89 6.54 -15.78
N ASP A 62 -10.06 6.33 -14.46
CA ASP A 62 -9.62 7.32 -13.48
C ASP A 62 -8.11 7.55 -13.56
N TYR A 63 -7.69 8.79 -13.40
CA TYR A 63 -6.29 9.14 -13.13
C TYR A 63 -6.03 9.08 -11.63
N VAL A 64 -5.01 8.32 -11.26
CA VAL A 64 -4.65 8.05 -9.85
C VAL A 64 -3.20 8.46 -9.63
N LEU A 65 -2.95 9.31 -8.65
CA LEU A 65 -1.59 9.61 -8.20
C LEU A 65 -1.27 8.81 -6.93
N VAL A 66 -0.14 8.09 -6.94
CA VAL A 66 0.36 7.33 -5.79
C VAL A 66 1.71 7.90 -5.36
N HIS A 67 1.75 8.54 -4.21
CA HIS A 67 3.02 8.97 -3.62
C HIS A 67 3.78 7.77 -3.03
N ALA A 68 5.11 7.83 -3.04
CA ALA A 68 6.01 6.73 -2.65
C ALA A 68 5.65 5.41 -3.35
N ALA A 69 5.39 5.46 -4.66
CA ALA A 69 4.87 4.37 -5.47
C ALA A 69 5.74 3.10 -5.47
N ALA A 70 7.04 3.19 -5.13
CA ALA A 70 7.95 2.06 -5.01
C ALA A 70 8.08 1.51 -3.57
N GLY A 71 7.39 2.09 -2.60
CA GLY A 71 7.27 1.52 -1.26
C GLY A 71 6.35 0.30 -1.25
N GLY A 72 6.35 -0.45 -0.16
CA GLY A 72 5.57 -1.69 -0.10
C GLY A 72 4.08 -1.51 -0.40
N THR A 73 3.40 -0.58 0.26
CA THR A 73 1.98 -0.27 -0.03
C THR A 73 1.83 0.40 -1.38
N GLY A 74 2.77 1.27 -1.78
CA GLY A 74 2.75 1.96 -3.07
C GLY A 74 2.75 0.98 -4.24
N LEU A 75 3.62 -0.05 -4.21
CA LEU A 75 3.67 -1.09 -5.25
C LEU A 75 2.36 -1.90 -5.32
N MET A 76 1.74 -2.19 -4.17
CA MET A 76 0.43 -2.87 -4.14
C MET A 76 -0.67 -1.96 -4.71
N LEU A 77 -0.70 -0.66 -4.33
CA LEU A 77 -1.65 0.31 -4.87
C LEU A 77 -1.54 0.46 -6.39
N VAL A 78 -0.32 0.57 -6.92
CA VAL A 78 -0.08 0.65 -8.37
C VAL A 78 -0.73 -0.54 -9.07
N GLN A 79 -0.46 -1.75 -8.61
CA GLN A 79 -0.97 -2.98 -9.23
C GLN A 79 -2.50 -3.10 -9.11
N VAL A 80 -3.07 -2.84 -7.92
CA VAL A 80 -4.53 -2.90 -7.72
C VAL A 80 -5.24 -1.84 -8.56
N ALA A 81 -4.75 -0.60 -8.59
CA ALA A 81 -5.32 0.47 -9.41
C ALA A 81 -5.28 0.12 -10.91
N LYS A 82 -4.17 -0.48 -11.39
CA LYS A 82 -4.07 -0.98 -12.78
C LYS A 82 -5.06 -2.11 -13.04
N ALA A 83 -5.21 -3.06 -12.13
CA ALA A 83 -6.18 -4.15 -12.27
C ALA A 83 -7.63 -3.63 -12.36
N LEU A 84 -7.93 -2.49 -11.72
CA LEU A 84 -9.21 -1.80 -11.81
C LEU A 84 -9.35 -0.93 -13.09
N GLY A 85 -8.29 -0.82 -13.90
CA GLY A 85 -8.29 -0.10 -15.17
C GLY A 85 -8.03 1.41 -15.06
N ALA A 86 -7.37 1.85 -14.01
CA ALA A 86 -6.94 3.25 -13.85
C ALA A 86 -5.68 3.57 -14.67
N HIS A 87 -5.48 4.87 -14.92
CA HIS A 87 -4.21 5.45 -15.35
C HIS A 87 -3.42 5.83 -14.10
N VAL A 88 -2.28 5.19 -13.87
CA VAL A 88 -1.52 5.33 -12.63
C VAL A 88 -0.29 6.19 -12.84
N ILE A 89 -0.21 7.29 -12.08
CA ILE A 89 0.95 8.16 -11.95
C ILE A 89 1.58 7.89 -10.59
N GLY A 90 2.86 7.50 -10.56
CA GLY A 90 3.60 7.27 -9.33
C GLY A 90 4.61 8.39 -9.05
N THR A 91 4.93 8.65 -7.79
CA THR A 91 6.10 9.46 -7.43
C THR A 91 7.10 8.64 -6.63
N THR A 92 8.38 8.86 -6.86
CA THR A 92 9.47 8.17 -6.19
C THR A 92 10.69 9.08 -5.96
N SER A 93 11.68 8.59 -5.21
CA SER A 93 12.88 9.38 -4.90
C SER A 93 14.05 9.12 -5.87
N THR A 94 14.09 7.97 -6.54
CA THR A 94 15.22 7.59 -7.41
C THR A 94 14.73 6.93 -8.70
N THR A 95 15.61 6.90 -9.70
CA THR A 95 15.33 6.27 -11.01
C THR A 95 15.10 4.76 -10.87
N GLU A 96 15.87 4.07 -10.02
CA GLU A 96 15.71 2.63 -9.80
C GLU A 96 14.33 2.32 -9.22
N LYS A 97 13.87 3.14 -8.27
CA LYS A 97 12.52 3.05 -7.72
C LYS A 97 11.44 3.35 -8.76
N ALA A 98 11.72 4.30 -9.66
CA ALA A 98 10.79 4.61 -10.74
C ALA A 98 10.63 3.42 -11.71
N GLU A 99 11.73 2.80 -12.12
CA GLU A 99 11.69 1.62 -12.98
C GLU A 99 10.93 0.45 -12.30
N ARG A 100 11.11 0.28 -10.98
CA ARG A 100 10.36 -0.75 -10.25
C ARG A 100 8.84 -0.50 -10.27
N ALA A 101 8.41 0.74 -10.03
CA ALA A 101 6.99 1.10 -10.08
C ALA A 101 6.40 0.92 -11.50
N LYS A 102 7.15 1.29 -12.56
CA LYS A 102 6.74 1.08 -13.95
C LYS A 102 6.59 -0.40 -14.28
N THR A 103 7.55 -1.24 -13.89
CA THR A 103 7.50 -2.69 -14.11
C THR A 103 6.24 -3.32 -13.52
N LEU A 104 5.72 -2.76 -12.42
CA LEU A 104 4.52 -3.22 -11.75
C LEU A 104 3.24 -2.47 -12.19
N GLY A 105 3.30 -1.68 -13.26
CA GLY A 105 2.13 -1.18 -13.95
C GLY A 105 1.85 0.31 -13.81
N ALA A 106 2.74 1.12 -13.20
CA ALA A 106 2.58 2.57 -13.25
C ALA A 106 2.80 3.07 -14.69
N ASP A 107 1.84 3.83 -15.24
CA ASP A 107 1.91 4.38 -16.59
C ASP A 107 2.96 5.50 -16.69
N HIS A 108 3.02 6.31 -15.63
CA HIS A 108 4.01 7.38 -15.50
C HIS A 108 4.63 7.35 -14.10
N VAL A 109 5.93 7.60 -14.02
CA VAL A 109 6.59 7.76 -12.71
C VAL A 109 7.47 8.99 -12.74
N LEU A 110 7.27 9.87 -11.77
CA LEU A 110 7.93 11.14 -11.59
C LEU A 110 8.85 11.07 -10.36
N LEU A 111 9.97 11.76 -10.42
CA LEU A 111 10.82 11.91 -9.24
C LEU A 111 10.34 13.12 -8.43
N TYR A 112 10.50 13.09 -7.10
CA TYR A 112 10.11 14.23 -6.25
C TYR A 112 10.81 15.56 -6.59
N LYS A 113 11.93 15.51 -7.31
CA LYS A 113 12.65 16.69 -7.80
C LYS A 113 12.11 17.27 -9.10
N ASP A 114 11.23 16.54 -9.79
CA ASP A 114 10.64 16.96 -11.06
C ASP A 114 9.48 17.95 -10.81
N ASP A 115 9.06 18.65 -11.85
CA ASP A 115 7.80 19.43 -11.85
C ASP A 115 6.60 18.48 -11.92
N ILE A 116 6.19 17.97 -10.75
CA ILE A 116 5.08 17.00 -10.66
C ILE A 116 3.76 17.63 -11.11
N VAL A 117 3.50 18.90 -10.74
CA VAL A 117 2.25 19.58 -11.09
C VAL A 117 2.14 19.76 -12.60
N GLY A 118 3.19 20.29 -13.24
CA GLY A 118 3.23 20.46 -14.68
C GLY A 118 3.09 19.13 -15.42
N ARG A 119 3.79 18.10 -14.96
CA ARG A 119 3.72 16.76 -15.59
C ARG A 119 2.37 16.08 -15.41
N VAL A 120 1.73 16.21 -14.24
CA VAL A 120 0.37 15.70 -14.03
C VAL A 120 -0.61 16.45 -14.94
N ASN A 121 -0.50 17.77 -15.05
CA ASN A 121 -1.34 18.55 -15.95
C ASN A 121 -1.16 18.12 -17.42
N GLU A 122 0.07 17.87 -17.85
CA GLU A 122 0.34 17.37 -19.20
C GLU A 122 -0.35 16.01 -19.45
N VAL A 123 -0.12 15.03 -18.56
CA VAL A 123 -0.66 13.67 -18.68
C VAL A 123 -2.19 13.66 -18.63
N THR A 124 -2.80 14.52 -17.80
CA THR A 124 -4.25 14.58 -17.63
C THR A 124 -4.94 15.61 -18.55
N SER A 125 -4.20 16.23 -19.47
CA SER A 125 -4.69 17.32 -20.34
C SER A 125 -5.33 18.47 -19.52
N GLY A 126 -4.72 18.84 -18.40
CA GLY A 126 -5.16 19.90 -17.50
C GLY A 126 -6.34 19.57 -16.60
N LYS A 127 -6.85 18.33 -16.63
CA LYS A 127 -8.00 17.94 -15.82
C LYS A 127 -7.63 17.61 -14.37
N GLY A 128 -6.37 17.25 -14.10
CA GLY A 128 -5.91 16.75 -12.82
C GLY A 128 -6.30 15.29 -12.56
N VAL A 129 -5.91 14.76 -11.40
CA VAL A 129 -6.17 13.36 -11.01
C VAL A 129 -7.46 13.22 -10.19
N ASN A 130 -8.14 12.09 -10.33
CA ASN A 130 -9.38 11.80 -9.61
C ASN A 130 -9.12 11.52 -8.12
N VAL A 131 -7.99 10.89 -7.83
CA VAL A 131 -7.59 10.58 -6.46
C VAL A 131 -6.08 10.66 -6.29
N VAL A 132 -5.65 11.17 -5.14
CA VAL A 132 -4.27 11.09 -4.66
C VAL A 132 -4.24 10.18 -3.44
N TYR A 133 -3.40 9.15 -3.47
CA TYR A 133 -3.05 8.32 -2.32
C TYR A 133 -1.70 8.79 -1.77
N ASP A 134 -1.72 9.40 -0.60
CA ASP A 134 -0.55 10.04 0.01
C ASP A 134 -0.13 9.32 1.31
N SER A 135 1.06 8.70 1.28
CA SER A 135 1.72 8.09 2.45
C SER A 135 2.90 8.92 2.96
N VAL A 136 3.14 10.07 2.35
CA VAL A 136 4.30 10.91 2.62
C VAL A 136 3.97 12.05 3.59
N GLY A 137 2.88 12.75 3.34
CA GLY A 137 2.31 13.72 4.27
C GLY A 137 2.90 15.12 4.13
N LYS A 138 3.66 15.59 5.14
CA LYS A 138 4.08 17.00 5.24
C LYS A 138 4.69 17.58 3.96
N SER A 139 5.55 16.84 3.29
CA SER A 139 6.26 17.36 2.10
C SER A 139 5.49 17.23 0.79
N THR A 140 4.32 16.59 0.78
CA THR A 140 3.54 16.32 -0.45
C THR A 140 2.13 16.89 -0.41
N LEU A 141 1.62 17.29 0.74
CA LEU A 141 0.22 17.70 0.92
C LEU A 141 -0.21 18.81 -0.03
N ASP A 142 0.54 19.90 -0.11
CA ASP A 142 0.20 21.05 -0.95
C ASP A 142 0.16 20.65 -2.43
N GLN A 143 1.17 19.93 -2.88
CA GLN A 143 1.24 19.43 -4.25
C GLN A 143 0.12 18.42 -4.54
N SER A 144 -0.24 17.58 -3.57
CA SER A 144 -1.37 16.64 -3.67
C SER A 144 -2.69 17.38 -3.91
N LEU A 145 -2.93 18.50 -3.22
CA LEU A 145 -4.12 19.32 -3.42
C LEU A 145 -4.12 20.00 -4.80
N GLU A 146 -2.96 20.47 -5.25
CA GLU A 146 -2.84 21.20 -6.50
C GLU A 146 -3.13 20.32 -7.73
N VAL A 147 -2.68 19.07 -7.73
CA VAL A 147 -2.85 18.15 -8.86
C VAL A 147 -4.24 17.50 -8.97
N LEU A 148 -5.10 17.67 -7.95
CA LEU A 148 -6.46 17.09 -7.98
C LEU A 148 -7.36 17.75 -9.02
N ALA A 149 -8.19 16.94 -9.63
CA ALA A 149 -9.31 17.37 -10.47
C ALA A 149 -10.44 18.00 -9.64
N GLN A 150 -11.43 18.62 -10.32
CA GLN A 150 -12.70 18.98 -9.70
C GLN A 150 -13.36 17.75 -9.07
N HIS A 151 -13.84 17.86 -7.84
CA HIS A 151 -14.43 16.78 -7.05
C HIS A 151 -13.45 15.64 -6.74
N GLY A 152 -12.14 15.87 -6.86
CA GLY A 152 -11.11 14.88 -6.56
C GLY A 152 -11.05 14.51 -5.08
N SER A 153 -10.35 13.44 -4.77
CA SER A 153 -10.18 12.93 -3.41
C SER A 153 -8.70 12.88 -3.04
N LEU A 154 -8.34 13.43 -1.89
CA LEU A 154 -7.03 13.27 -1.27
C LEU A 154 -7.17 12.33 -0.08
N ILE A 155 -6.48 11.19 -0.15
CA ILE A 155 -6.48 10.20 0.91
C ILE A 155 -5.09 10.10 1.52
N LEU A 156 -4.94 10.67 2.70
CA LEU A 156 -3.73 10.60 3.50
C LEU A 156 -3.75 9.32 4.33
N PHE A 157 -2.82 8.39 4.05
CA PHE A 157 -2.75 7.10 4.75
C PHE A 157 -1.39 6.84 5.42
N GLY A 158 -0.52 7.85 5.45
CA GLY A 158 0.77 7.78 6.13
C GLY A 158 1.45 9.14 6.17
N GLU A 159 2.51 9.24 6.97
CA GLU A 159 3.21 10.49 7.29
C GLU A 159 4.72 10.27 7.30
N SER A 160 5.26 9.63 6.27
CA SER A 160 6.69 9.26 6.23
C SER A 160 7.63 10.47 6.21
N SER A 161 7.17 11.66 5.81
CA SER A 161 7.93 12.92 5.92
C SER A 161 7.59 13.76 7.16
N GLY A 162 6.73 13.24 8.02
CA GLY A 162 6.16 13.91 9.19
C GLY A 162 4.69 14.27 8.99
N ALA A 163 4.02 14.56 10.11
CA ALA A 163 2.62 14.99 10.10
C ALA A 163 2.49 16.32 9.33
N PRO A 164 1.48 16.44 8.46
CA PRO A 164 1.19 17.71 7.79
C PRO A 164 0.88 18.82 8.79
N ASP A 165 1.14 20.06 8.38
CA ASP A 165 0.65 21.22 9.11
C ASP A 165 -0.89 21.28 9.04
N PRO A 166 -1.58 21.96 9.97
CA PRO A 166 -3.03 22.06 9.96
C PRO A 166 -3.55 22.56 8.61
N LEU A 167 -4.42 21.78 7.96
CA LEU A 167 -4.98 22.13 6.66
C LEU A 167 -6.13 23.14 6.80
N PRO A 168 -5.98 24.37 6.26
CA PRO A 168 -7.07 25.32 6.19
C PRO A 168 -8.18 24.78 5.27
N VAL A 169 -9.33 24.42 5.82
CA VAL A 169 -10.41 23.75 5.08
C VAL A 169 -10.95 24.54 3.87
N HIS A 170 -10.76 25.86 3.85
CA HIS A 170 -11.16 26.69 2.71
C HIS A 170 -10.38 26.36 1.43
N LEU A 171 -9.17 25.77 1.54
CA LEU A 171 -8.38 25.33 0.39
C LEU A 171 -9.03 24.18 -0.40
N LEU A 172 -9.95 23.44 0.20
CA LEU A 172 -10.68 22.37 -0.46
C LEU A 172 -11.82 22.88 -1.35
N ARG A 173 -12.30 24.12 -1.10
CA ARG A 173 -13.50 24.68 -1.74
C ARG A 173 -13.37 24.90 -3.25
N PRO A 174 -12.28 25.44 -3.78
CA PRO A 174 -12.19 25.79 -5.22
C PRO A 174 -12.43 24.61 -6.15
N LYS A 175 -12.05 23.39 -5.72
CA LYS A 175 -12.23 22.16 -6.49
C LYS A 175 -13.24 21.19 -5.85
N ASN A 176 -13.92 21.57 -4.76
CA ASN A 176 -14.80 20.70 -3.97
C ASN A 176 -14.12 19.37 -3.61
N ILE A 177 -12.89 19.45 -3.11
CA ILE A 177 -12.05 18.29 -2.77
C ILE A 177 -12.62 17.53 -1.57
N ARG A 178 -12.60 16.21 -1.64
CA ARG A 178 -12.79 15.31 -0.48
C ARG A 178 -11.43 15.01 0.14
N PHE A 179 -11.28 15.29 1.42
CA PHE A 179 -10.08 14.96 2.18
C PHE A 179 -10.39 13.91 3.23
N MET A 180 -9.55 12.87 3.28
CA MET A 180 -9.68 11.78 4.24
C MET A 180 -8.33 11.43 4.85
N CYS A 181 -8.28 11.31 6.18
CA CYS A 181 -7.23 10.58 6.89
C CYS A 181 -7.66 9.12 7.03
N PHE A 182 -6.90 8.23 6.42
CA PHE A 182 -7.24 6.81 6.35
C PHE A 182 -6.48 6.00 7.41
N ALA A 183 -7.20 5.08 8.04
CA ALA A 183 -6.61 4.06 8.90
C ALA A 183 -7.21 2.69 8.54
N LEU A 184 -6.37 1.73 8.13
CA LEU A 184 -6.79 0.39 7.70
C LEU A 184 -7.71 -0.29 8.71
N TYR A 185 -7.35 -0.25 9.99
CA TYR A 185 -8.13 -0.92 11.03
C TYR A 185 -9.55 -0.37 11.20
N GLY A 186 -9.82 0.88 10.77
CA GLY A 186 -11.16 1.45 10.72
C GLY A 186 -12.09 0.78 9.70
N TYR A 187 -11.52 0.07 8.73
CA TYR A 187 -12.23 -0.67 7.69
C TYR A 187 -12.22 -2.18 7.89
N LEU A 188 -11.57 -2.66 8.95
CA LEU A 188 -11.46 -4.09 9.26
C LEU A 188 -11.98 -4.38 10.67
N ASN A 189 -13.03 -3.67 11.11
CA ASN A 189 -13.55 -3.77 12.48
C ASN A 189 -14.32 -5.07 12.70
N THR A 190 -15.15 -5.46 11.72
CA THR A 190 -15.98 -6.67 11.80
C THR A 190 -15.30 -7.84 11.09
N GLN A 191 -15.75 -9.05 11.39
CA GLN A 191 -15.31 -10.25 10.68
C GLN A 191 -15.71 -10.19 9.21
N GLU A 192 -16.91 -9.69 8.91
CA GLU A 192 -17.43 -9.57 7.55
C GLU A 192 -16.58 -8.62 6.70
N GLU A 193 -16.22 -7.45 7.23
CA GLU A 193 -15.32 -6.50 6.56
C GLU A 193 -13.95 -7.13 6.30
N TYR A 194 -13.38 -7.80 7.30
CA TYR A 194 -12.09 -8.47 7.17
C TYR A 194 -12.13 -9.58 6.10
N GLU A 195 -13.16 -10.43 6.11
CA GLU A 195 -13.34 -11.49 5.13
C GLU A 195 -13.57 -10.94 3.73
N HIS A 196 -14.35 -9.86 3.59
CA HIS A 196 -14.59 -9.20 2.31
C HIS A 196 -13.30 -8.71 1.65
N PHE A 197 -12.52 -7.87 2.35
CA PHE A 197 -11.30 -7.30 1.79
C PHE A 197 -10.17 -8.33 1.64
N SER A 198 -10.06 -9.29 2.55
CA SER A 198 -9.10 -10.40 2.42
C SER A 198 -9.44 -11.32 1.26
N GLY A 199 -10.72 -11.56 0.99
CA GLY A 199 -11.19 -12.30 -0.18
C GLY A 199 -10.77 -11.64 -1.49
N ILE A 200 -11.00 -10.33 -1.64
CA ILE A 200 -10.56 -9.57 -2.82
C ILE A 200 -9.04 -9.67 -2.99
N LEU A 201 -8.27 -9.52 -1.91
CA LEU A 201 -6.82 -9.63 -1.98
C LEU A 201 -6.36 -11.03 -2.41
N LEU A 202 -6.96 -12.09 -1.85
CA LEU A 202 -6.65 -13.47 -2.24
C LEU A 202 -6.95 -13.71 -3.72
N ASP A 203 -8.10 -13.26 -4.21
CA ASP A 203 -8.48 -13.41 -5.63
C ASP A 203 -7.46 -12.71 -6.55
N LEU A 204 -6.98 -11.53 -6.17
CA LEU A 204 -5.96 -10.80 -6.92
C LEU A 204 -4.61 -11.52 -6.93
N LEU A 205 -4.21 -12.11 -5.80
CA LEU A 205 -2.95 -12.86 -5.68
C LEU A 205 -3.01 -14.19 -6.44
N VAL A 206 -4.09 -14.96 -6.28
CA VAL A 206 -4.25 -16.27 -6.95
C VAL A 206 -4.44 -16.12 -8.46
N SER A 207 -5.11 -15.04 -8.91
CA SER A 207 -5.25 -14.74 -10.34
C SER A 207 -4.04 -14.07 -10.98
N ASP A 208 -2.94 -13.94 -10.26
CA ASP A 208 -1.67 -13.36 -10.71
C ASP A 208 -1.77 -11.89 -11.19
N LYS A 209 -2.82 -11.18 -10.73
CA LYS A 209 -3.02 -9.75 -11.05
C LYS A 209 -2.20 -8.82 -10.16
N VAL A 210 -1.78 -9.31 -9.01
CA VAL A 210 -0.99 -8.57 -8.03
C VAL A 210 0.10 -9.49 -7.48
N HIS A 211 1.32 -8.99 -7.42
CA HIS A 211 2.49 -9.73 -6.93
C HIS A 211 3.06 -9.08 -5.67
N ALA A 212 3.37 -9.89 -4.67
CA ALA A 212 4.11 -9.43 -3.51
C ALA A 212 5.58 -9.17 -3.89
N ASN A 213 6.09 -8.01 -3.49
CA ASN A 213 7.49 -7.67 -3.67
C ASN A 213 8.23 -7.77 -2.33
N VAL A 214 9.03 -8.81 -2.18
CA VAL A 214 9.90 -8.99 -1.00
C VAL A 214 11.25 -8.34 -1.27
N TRP A 215 11.63 -7.39 -0.41
CA TRP A 215 12.95 -6.76 -0.45
C TRP A 215 14.02 -7.70 0.10
N ARG A 216 13.83 -8.14 1.34
CA ARG A 216 14.79 -9.00 2.05
C ARG A 216 14.11 -9.76 3.19
N GLU A 217 14.71 -10.89 3.54
CA GLU A 217 14.34 -11.68 4.71
C GLU A 217 15.45 -11.61 5.78
N TYR A 218 15.01 -11.56 7.03
CA TYR A 218 15.86 -11.58 8.22
C TYR A 218 15.44 -12.74 9.11
N LEU A 219 16.34 -13.25 9.91
CA LEU A 219 15.99 -14.25 10.91
C LEU A 219 15.30 -13.59 12.12
N LEU A 220 14.42 -14.32 12.80
CA LEU A 220 13.87 -13.91 14.09
C LEU A 220 14.96 -14.01 15.15
N SER A 221 15.76 -12.97 15.25
CA SER A 221 16.77 -12.73 16.28
C SER A 221 16.79 -11.23 16.61
N ALA A 222 17.42 -10.87 17.72
CA ALA A 222 17.55 -9.46 18.09
C ALA A 222 18.24 -8.66 16.98
N GLU A 223 19.35 -9.19 16.42
CA GLU A 223 20.10 -8.56 15.34
C GLU A 223 19.28 -8.46 14.04
N GLY A 224 18.59 -9.54 13.66
CA GLY A 224 17.81 -9.57 12.42
C GLY A 224 16.63 -8.59 12.46
N VAL A 225 15.92 -8.51 13.58
CA VAL A 225 14.84 -7.53 13.76
C VAL A 225 15.39 -6.10 13.76
N GLN A 226 16.50 -5.85 14.44
CA GLN A 226 17.14 -4.53 14.48
C GLN A 226 17.60 -4.09 13.08
N GLN A 227 18.24 -4.98 12.31
CA GLN A 227 18.66 -4.70 10.93
C GLN A 227 17.46 -4.40 10.03
N ALA A 228 16.39 -5.19 10.11
CA ALA A 228 15.18 -4.95 9.34
C ALA A 228 14.57 -3.57 9.62
N GLN A 229 14.50 -3.18 10.90
CA GLN A 229 13.98 -1.87 11.29
C GLN A 229 14.89 -0.73 10.80
N GLN A 230 16.22 -0.86 10.93
CA GLN A 230 17.17 0.14 10.43
C GLN A 230 17.07 0.31 8.91
N GLU A 231 16.99 -0.79 8.15
CA GLU A 231 16.82 -0.71 6.69
C GLU A 231 15.47 -0.06 6.32
N LEU A 232 14.39 -0.39 7.01
CA LEU A 232 13.10 0.23 6.77
C LEU A 232 13.14 1.76 7.01
N MET A 233 13.78 2.18 8.10
CA MET A 233 13.95 3.59 8.45
C MET A 233 14.87 4.35 7.49
N SER A 234 15.81 3.68 6.83
CA SER A 234 16.73 4.29 5.84
C SER A 234 16.02 4.80 4.58
N ARG A 235 14.79 4.37 4.32
CA ARG A 235 14.00 4.66 3.12
C ARG A 235 14.64 4.21 1.80
N THR A 236 15.63 3.33 1.86
CA THR A 236 16.28 2.78 0.66
C THR A 236 15.52 1.58 0.07
N THR A 237 14.69 0.94 0.89
CA THR A 237 13.99 -0.30 0.54
C THR A 237 12.86 -0.11 -0.47
N THR A 238 12.55 -1.18 -1.21
CA THR A 238 11.35 -1.31 -2.05
C THR A 238 10.61 -2.60 -1.68
N GLY A 239 9.27 -2.53 -1.51
CA GLY A 239 8.48 -3.71 -1.16
C GLY A 239 8.50 -4.04 0.34
N LYS A 240 8.48 -5.33 0.68
CA LYS A 240 8.27 -5.85 2.04
C LYS A 240 9.55 -6.47 2.62
N LEU A 241 9.85 -6.15 3.87
CA LEU A 241 10.84 -6.86 4.67
C LEU A 241 10.12 -7.96 5.46
N LEU A 242 10.71 -9.16 5.49
CA LEU A 242 10.16 -10.30 6.21
C LEU A 242 11.09 -10.73 7.34
N ILE A 243 10.50 -11.15 8.45
CA ILE A 243 11.20 -11.84 9.53
C ILE A 243 10.82 -13.32 9.44
N ARG A 244 11.81 -14.17 9.15
CA ARG A 244 11.64 -15.61 9.06
C ARG A 244 11.89 -16.24 10.42
N ILE A 245 10.94 -17.05 10.86
CA ILE A 245 11.09 -17.86 12.05
C ILE A 245 11.87 -19.13 11.65
N PRO A 246 12.99 -19.45 12.31
CA PRO A 246 13.69 -20.70 12.04
C PRO A 246 12.77 -21.89 12.39
N PRO A 247 12.90 -23.04 11.71
CA PRO A 247 12.16 -24.26 12.09
C PRO A 247 12.50 -24.61 13.55
N SER A 248 11.51 -25.11 14.28
CA SER A 248 11.75 -25.58 15.63
C SER A 248 12.68 -26.81 15.60
N PRO A 249 13.49 -27.02 16.64
CA PRO A 249 14.34 -28.23 16.72
C PRO A 249 13.55 -29.53 16.61
N ASP A 250 12.26 -29.52 16.94
CA ASP A 250 11.35 -30.68 16.90
C ASP A 250 10.73 -30.93 15.51
N GLU A 251 10.97 -30.02 14.54
CA GLU A 251 10.46 -30.12 13.17
C GLU A 251 11.56 -30.41 12.12
N ALA A 252 12.81 -30.64 12.58
CA ALA A 252 13.99 -30.88 11.75
C ALA A 252 14.29 -32.38 11.56
#